data_aba5831613ef0ba16545048edf2d38de
#
_entry.id   aba5831613ef0ba16545048edf2d38de
#
_cell.length_a   1.000
_cell.length_b   1.000
_cell.length_c   1.000
_cell.angle_alpha   90.00
_cell.angle_beta   90.00
_cell.angle_gamma   90.00
#
_symmetry.space_group_name_H-M   'P 1'
#
loop_
_entity.id
_entity.type
_entity.pdbx_description
1 polymer ?
#
loop_
_entity_poly.entity_id
_entity_poly.type
_entity_poly.pdbx_seq_one_letter_code
_entity_poly.pdbx_strand_id
1 'polypeptide(L)'
;MPLFLAYLGALAVLLLLPASAGNLVKAGLPVGLRLLPAMALVFFVGLVDDIRGLKPWQKLACQLLAAGLAFWAGVDIKNVDGIVIPAWLGLPVTLFWLVGCANAFNLIDGVDGLATGAGLFATVTILIGALLSNNVPLALATIPLAGALLGFLRYNFNPASIFLGDSGSLTIGFLLGCFGVLWSQKGATILGMTAPLLA
;
A
#
# COMPACT_ATOMS: atom_id res chain seq x y z
N MET A 1 -1.65 10.76 -11.78
CA MET A 1 -1.90 11.93 -10.89
C MET A 1 -3.24 11.87 -10.11
N PRO A 2 -4.42 11.67 -10.73
CA PRO A 2 -5.68 11.80 -10.00
C PRO A 2 -5.81 10.87 -8.78
N LEU A 3 -5.37 9.62 -8.90
CA LEU A 3 -5.46 8.61 -7.84
C LEU A 3 -4.68 9.01 -6.57
N PHE A 4 -3.44 9.49 -6.73
CA PHE A 4 -2.61 9.93 -5.61
C PHE A 4 -3.22 11.12 -4.87
N LEU A 5 -3.71 12.12 -5.61
CA LEU A 5 -4.38 13.28 -5.04
C LEU A 5 -5.68 12.91 -4.35
N ALA A 6 -6.47 11.99 -4.93
CA ALA A 6 -7.69 11.48 -4.30
C ALA A 6 -7.40 10.75 -2.98
N TYR A 7 -6.35 9.92 -2.95
CA TYR A 7 -5.90 9.24 -1.74
C TYR A 7 -5.46 10.23 -0.65
N LEU A 8 -4.61 11.22 -1.00
CA LEU A 8 -4.19 12.27 -0.06
C LEU A 8 -5.37 13.12 0.43
N GLY A 9 -6.28 13.51 -0.48
CA GLY A 9 -7.48 14.28 -0.13
C GLY A 9 -8.36 13.51 0.85
N ALA A 10 -8.56 12.22 0.64
CA ALA A 10 -9.34 11.39 1.55
C ALA A 10 -8.65 11.22 2.91
N LEU A 11 -7.32 11.08 2.97
CA LEU A 11 -6.57 11.09 4.23
C LEU A 11 -6.71 12.44 4.94
N ALA A 12 -6.64 13.56 4.21
CA ALA A 12 -6.83 14.89 4.77
C ALA A 12 -8.23 15.09 5.36
N VAL A 13 -9.27 14.58 4.68
CA VAL A 13 -10.65 14.60 5.20
C VAL A 13 -10.76 13.80 6.49
N LEU A 14 -10.11 12.64 6.59
CA LEU A 14 -10.08 11.86 7.84
C LEU A 14 -9.47 12.64 9.01
N LEU A 15 -8.49 13.53 8.74
CA LEU A 15 -7.89 14.41 9.77
C LEU A 15 -8.86 15.48 10.30
N LEU A 16 -9.80 15.90 9.46
CA LEU A 16 -10.76 16.97 9.75
C LEU A 16 -12.02 16.47 10.46
N LEU A 17 -12.18 15.14 10.63
CA LEU A 17 -13.35 14.57 11.29
C LEU A 17 -13.41 14.97 12.78
N PRO A 18 -14.61 15.27 13.31
CA PRO A 18 -14.78 15.74 14.69
C PRO A 18 -14.36 14.68 15.72
N ALA A 19 -14.03 15.14 16.92
CA ALA A 19 -13.41 14.37 18.00
C ALA A 19 -14.13 13.09 18.45
N SER A 20 -15.41 12.91 18.15
CA SER A 20 -16.15 11.67 18.39
C SER A 20 -15.65 10.47 17.54
N ALA A 21 -15.19 10.75 16.31
CA ALA A 21 -14.46 9.80 15.46
C ALA A 21 -12.93 9.92 15.70
N GLY A 22 -12.48 11.02 16.31
CA GLY A 22 -11.09 11.45 16.39
C GLY A 22 -10.17 10.54 17.20
N ASN A 23 -10.67 9.78 18.16
CA ASN A 23 -9.83 8.83 18.91
C ASN A 23 -9.45 7.61 18.08
N LEU A 24 -10.36 7.11 17.25
CA LEU A 24 -10.09 6.01 16.31
C LEU A 24 -9.15 6.49 15.19
N VAL A 25 -9.39 7.68 14.65
CA VAL A 25 -8.58 8.30 13.61
C VAL A 25 -7.17 8.61 14.13
N LYS A 26 -7.04 9.17 15.34
CA LYS A 26 -5.73 9.42 15.97
C LYS A 26 -4.93 8.15 16.24
N ALA A 27 -5.57 7.02 16.52
CA ALA A 27 -4.90 5.73 16.69
C ALA A 27 -4.41 5.14 15.35
N GLY A 28 -5.10 5.42 14.23
CA GLY A 28 -4.80 4.85 12.92
C GLY A 28 -3.93 5.72 12.02
N LEU A 29 -4.01 7.05 12.20
CA LEU A 29 -3.30 8.02 11.38
C LEU A 29 -1.76 7.91 11.37
N PRO A 30 -1.10 7.53 12.49
CA PRO A 30 0.36 7.42 12.52
C PRO A 30 0.93 6.52 11.41
N VAL A 31 0.24 5.46 11.03
CA VAL A 31 0.72 4.52 9.99
C VAL A 31 0.64 5.17 8.61
N GLY A 32 -0.51 5.76 8.26
CA GLY A 32 -0.68 6.45 6.97
C GLY A 32 0.31 7.62 6.82
N LEU A 33 0.47 8.44 7.86
CA LEU A 33 1.38 9.59 7.85
C LEU A 33 2.85 9.16 7.74
N ARG A 34 3.25 8.07 8.42
CA ARG A 34 4.64 7.55 8.35
C ARG A 34 4.97 7.00 6.96
N LEU A 35 3.98 6.50 6.22
CA LEU A 35 4.17 5.98 4.87
C LEU A 35 4.18 7.09 3.80
N LEU A 36 3.70 8.31 4.12
CA LEU A 36 3.62 9.40 3.15
C LEU A 36 4.94 9.71 2.45
N PRO A 37 6.11 9.81 3.12
CA PRO A 37 7.37 10.08 2.44
C PRO A 37 7.75 9.00 1.43
N ALA A 38 7.59 7.73 1.81
CA ALA A 38 7.88 6.59 0.94
C ALA A 38 6.93 6.55 -0.27
N MET A 39 5.63 6.72 -0.03
CA MET A 39 4.60 6.78 -1.06
C MET A 39 4.81 7.97 -2.01
N ALA A 40 5.12 9.16 -1.48
CA ALA A 40 5.39 10.34 -2.29
C ALA A 40 6.62 10.11 -3.19
N LEU A 41 7.67 9.49 -2.67
CA LEU A 41 8.87 9.18 -3.47
C LEU A 41 8.53 8.24 -4.63
N VAL A 42 7.79 7.16 -4.40
CA VAL A 42 7.35 6.23 -5.46
C VAL A 42 6.49 6.95 -6.50
N PHE A 43 5.53 7.76 -6.03
CA PHE A 43 4.68 8.56 -6.92
C PHE A 43 5.48 9.52 -7.80
N PHE A 44 6.40 10.30 -7.21
CA PHE A 44 7.20 11.26 -7.98
C PHE A 44 8.16 10.58 -8.95
N VAL A 45 8.72 9.43 -8.59
CA VAL A 45 9.54 8.63 -9.50
C VAL A 45 8.73 8.15 -10.70
N GLY A 46 7.53 7.59 -10.46
CA GLY A 46 6.62 7.21 -11.53
C GLY A 46 6.20 8.40 -12.39
N LEU A 47 5.94 9.57 -11.77
CA LEU A 47 5.58 10.79 -12.51
C LEU A 47 6.73 11.31 -13.39
N VAL A 48 7.95 11.25 -12.90
CA VAL A 48 9.14 11.63 -13.72
C VAL A 48 9.33 10.63 -14.85
N ASP A 49 9.08 9.34 -14.60
CA ASP A 49 9.12 8.29 -15.62
C ASP A 49 8.06 8.52 -16.71
N ASP A 50 6.82 8.81 -16.32
CA ASP A 50 5.73 9.15 -17.25
C ASP A 50 6.04 10.35 -18.15
N ILE A 51 6.82 11.34 -17.64
CA ILE A 51 7.11 12.60 -18.37
C ILE A 51 8.38 12.52 -19.21
N ARG A 52 9.45 11.89 -18.67
CA ARG A 52 10.80 11.97 -19.26
C ARG A 52 11.37 10.62 -19.67
N GLY A 53 10.80 9.52 -19.20
CA GLY A 53 11.39 8.19 -19.27
C GLY A 53 12.66 8.09 -18.42
N LEU A 54 12.64 7.23 -17.42
CA LEU A 54 13.79 6.94 -16.55
C LEU A 54 14.52 5.68 -17.02
N LYS A 55 15.82 5.64 -16.81
CA LYS A 55 16.56 4.40 -16.98
C LYS A 55 16.12 3.40 -15.90
N PRO A 56 16.01 2.08 -16.20
CA PRO A 56 15.53 1.08 -15.24
C PRO A 56 16.26 1.09 -13.90
N TRP A 57 17.57 1.30 -13.90
CA TRP A 57 18.37 1.34 -12.68
C TRP A 57 18.08 2.58 -11.80
N GLN A 58 17.71 3.74 -12.41
CA GLN A 58 17.32 4.94 -11.67
C GLN A 58 15.99 4.73 -10.96
N LYS A 59 15.02 4.15 -11.68
CA LYS A 59 13.72 3.77 -11.14
C LYS A 59 13.88 2.79 -9.97
N LEU A 60 14.71 1.73 -10.16
CA LEU A 60 14.98 0.75 -9.13
C LEU A 60 15.65 1.37 -7.89
N ALA A 61 16.64 2.24 -8.07
CA ALA A 61 17.33 2.89 -6.95
C ALA A 61 16.36 3.71 -6.08
N CYS A 62 15.47 4.47 -6.71
CA CYS A 62 14.47 5.25 -5.99
C CYS A 62 13.39 4.38 -5.31
N GLN A 63 13.00 3.26 -5.94
CA GLN A 63 12.09 2.28 -5.33
C GLN A 63 12.72 1.62 -4.09
N LEU A 64 14.01 1.28 -4.14
CA LEU A 64 14.75 0.76 -2.98
C LEU A 64 14.83 1.78 -1.85
N LEU A 65 15.08 3.06 -2.14
CA LEU A 65 15.03 4.13 -1.15
C LEU A 65 13.66 4.27 -0.51
N ALA A 66 12.58 4.25 -1.32
CA ALA A 66 11.22 4.30 -0.82
C ALA A 66 10.88 3.09 0.07
N ALA A 67 11.31 1.90 -0.34
CA ALA A 67 11.13 0.67 0.45
C ALA A 67 11.91 0.73 1.78
N GLY A 68 13.12 1.32 1.80
CA GLY A 68 13.86 1.61 3.02
C GLY A 68 13.14 2.58 3.95
N LEU A 69 12.56 3.65 3.42
CA LEU A 69 11.72 4.58 4.19
C LEU A 69 10.49 3.88 4.79
N ALA A 70 9.82 3.00 4.03
CA ALA A 70 8.70 2.23 4.52
C ALA A 70 9.12 1.24 5.61
N PHE A 71 10.28 0.59 5.46
CA PHE A 71 10.85 -0.28 6.50
C PHE A 71 11.06 0.49 7.82
N TRP A 72 11.64 1.67 7.77
CA TRP A 72 11.83 2.54 8.95
C TRP A 72 10.51 3.05 9.52
N ALA A 73 9.48 3.18 8.68
CA ALA A 73 8.13 3.51 9.12
C ALA A 73 7.42 2.36 9.84
N GLY A 74 8.01 1.16 9.88
CA GLY A 74 7.50 -0.02 10.57
C GLY A 74 6.91 -1.09 9.64
N VAL A 75 7.09 -0.99 8.33
CA VAL A 75 6.77 -2.05 7.37
C VAL A 75 7.95 -3.02 7.32
N ASP A 76 7.93 -4.03 8.18
CA ASP A 76 9.01 -5.00 8.35
C ASP A 76 8.45 -6.42 8.31
N ILE A 77 8.98 -7.26 7.44
CA ILE A 77 8.60 -8.68 7.34
C ILE A 77 9.39 -9.47 8.39
N LYS A 78 8.74 -9.78 9.53
CA LYS A 78 9.35 -10.50 10.66
C LYS A 78 9.15 -12.00 10.60
N ASN A 79 8.11 -12.44 9.95
CA ASN A 79 7.82 -13.85 9.76
C ASN A 79 7.07 -14.08 8.45
N VAL A 80 7.23 -15.28 7.91
CA VAL A 80 6.49 -15.75 6.74
C VAL A 80 6.03 -17.17 7.09
N ASP A 81 4.71 -17.35 7.11
CA ASP A 81 4.08 -18.68 7.33
C ASP A 81 4.58 -19.41 8.61
N GLY A 82 4.77 -18.64 9.69
CA GLY A 82 5.28 -19.17 10.97
C GLY A 82 6.80 -19.28 11.08
N ILE A 83 7.53 -19.05 9.99
CA ILE A 83 9.00 -19.02 9.99
C ILE A 83 9.47 -17.61 10.36
N VAL A 84 10.18 -17.48 11.48
CA VAL A 84 10.77 -16.21 11.92
C VAL A 84 11.93 -15.82 11.03
N ILE A 85 11.85 -14.65 10.43
CA ILE A 85 12.92 -14.08 9.61
C ILE A 85 13.98 -13.49 10.55
N PRO A 86 15.27 -13.89 10.44
CA PRO A 86 16.34 -13.27 11.19
C PRO A 86 16.42 -11.76 10.93
N ALA A 87 16.71 -10.96 11.97
CA ALA A 87 16.68 -9.50 11.89
C ALA A 87 17.55 -8.91 10.74
N TRP A 88 18.66 -9.55 10.41
CA TRP A 88 19.54 -9.14 9.31
C TRP A 88 18.95 -9.39 7.91
N LEU A 89 17.99 -10.32 7.79
CA LEU A 89 17.25 -10.60 6.55
C LEU A 89 15.95 -9.78 6.43
N GLY A 90 15.43 -9.23 7.52
CA GLY A 90 14.19 -8.47 7.53
C GLY A 90 14.20 -7.32 6.53
N LEU A 91 15.26 -6.51 6.52
CA LEU A 91 15.42 -5.41 5.57
C LEU A 91 15.46 -5.90 4.11
N PRO A 92 16.41 -6.76 3.67
CA PRO A 92 16.47 -7.18 2.27
C PRO A 92 15.19 -7.88 1.78
N VAL A 93 14.55 -8.70 2.60
CA VAL A 93 13.28 -9.36 2.25
C VAL A 93 12.16 -8.35 2.07
N THR A 94 12.06 -7.36 2.97
CA THR A 94 11.04 -6.30 2.86
C THR A 94 11.28 -5.43 1.62
N LEU A 95 12.52 -5.04 1.34
CA LEU A 95 12.85 -4.27 0.14
C LEU A 95 12.48 -5.04 -1.13
N PHE A 96 12.86 -6.31 -1.22
CA PHE A 96 12.54 -7.17 -2.35
C PHE A 96 11.02 -7.29 -2.56
N TRP A 97 10.26 -7.48 -1.47
CA TRP A 97 8.81 -7.57 -1.50
C TRP A 97 8.16 -6.29 -2.02
N LEU A 98 8.51 -5.13 -1.44
CA LEU A 98 7.89 -3.85 -1.79
C LEU A 98 8.20 -3.43 -3.22
N VAL A 99 9.45 -3.58 -3.65
CA VAL A 99 9.88 -3.33 -5.03
C VAL A 99 9.21 -4.32 -5.99
N GLY A 100 9.13 -5.59 -5.61
CA GLY A 100 8.43 -6.63 -6.38
C GLY A 100 6.96 -6.30 -6.59
N CYS A 101 6.23 -5.94 -5.52
CA CYS A 101 4.83 -5.54 -5.61
C CYS A 101 4.64 -4.30 -6.51
N ALA A 102 5.47 -3.26 -6.35
CA ALA A 102 5.40 -2.06 -7.17
C ALA A 102 5.57 -2.38 -8.66
N ASN A 103 6.60 -3.15 -9.01
CA ASN A 103 6.86 -3.49 -10.40
C ASN A 103 5.85 -4.51 -10.96
N ALA A 104 5.33 -5.44 -10.15
CA ALA A 104 4.27 -6.35 -10.58
C ALA A 104 3.01 -5.58 -11.02
N PHE A 105 2.57 -4.59 -10.23
CA PHE A 105 1.45 -3.73 -10.61
C PHE A 105 1.74 -2.89 -11.85
N ASN A 106 2.97 -2.41 -12.01
CA ASN A 106 3.37 -1.68 -13.20
C ASN A 106 3.33 -2.58 -14.45
N LEU A 107 3.70 -3.84 -14.34
CA LEU A 107 3.65 -4.79 -15.45
C LEU A 107 2.22 -5.15 -15.90
N ILE A 108 1.25 -5.22 -14.98
CA ILE A 108 -0.14 -5.55 -15.31
C ILE A 108 -0.95 -4.35 -15.78
N ASP A 109 -0.41 -3.13 -15.70
CA ASP A 109 -1.06 -1.89 -16.18
C ASP A 109 -1.00 -1.71 -17.70
N GLY A 110 -0.99 -2.81 -18.44
CA GLY A 110 -1.02 -2.82 -19.92
C GLY A 110 -2.41 -3.00 -20.52
N VAL A 111 -3.44 -3.19 -19.70
CA VAL A 111 -4.83 -3.44 -20.13
C VAL A 111 -5.79 -2.56 -19.33
N ASP A 112 -6.74 -1.94 -20.04
CA ASP A 112 -7.75 -1.04 -19.46
C ASP A 112 -8.45 -1.68 -18.24
N GLY A 113 -8.40 -0.99 -17.10
CA GLY A 113 -9.05 -1.39 -15.87
C GLY A 113 -8.41 -2.57 -15.12
N LEU A 114 -7.45 -3.28 -15.70
CA LEU A 114 -6.91 -4.50 -15.09
C LEU A 114 -6.14 -4.19 -13.80
N ALA A 115 -5.14 -3.33 -13.84
CA ALA A 115 -4.36 -2.96 -12.66
C ALA A 115 -5.22 -2.26 -11.60
N THR A 116 -6.10 -1.36 -12.02
CA THR A 116 -7.04 -0.67 -11.12
C THR A 116 -8.02 -1.65 -10.46
N GLY A 117 -8.60 -2.57 -11.22
CA GLY A 117 -9.53 -3.58 -10.72
C GLY A 117 -8.87 -4.59 -9.78
N ALA A 118 -7.69 -5.10 -10.15
CA ALA A 118 -6.90 -5.97 -9.28
C ALA A 118 -6.49 -5.26 -7.97
N GLY A 119 -6.08 -3.99 -8.08
CA GLY A 119 -5.75 -3.14 -6.94
C GLY A 119 -6.95 -2.91 -6.02
N LEU A 120 -8.12 -2.65 -6.58
CA LEU A 120 -9.35 -2.50 -5.82
C LEU A 120 -9.72 -3.79 -5.08
N PHE A 121 -9.69 -4.93 -5.78
CA PHE A 121 -9.98 -6.22 -5.18
C PHE A 121 -9.02 -6.55 -4.02
N ALA A 122 -7.71 -6.38 -4.22
CA ALA A 122 -6.70 -6.58 -3.19
C ALA A 122 -6.90 -5.62 -1.99
N THR A 123 -7.20 -4.34 -2.26
CA THR A 123 -7.46 -3.34 -1.21
C THR A 123 -8.67 -3.70 -0.37
N VAL A 124 -9.78 -4.11 -1.01
CA VAL A 124 -11.01 -4.54 -0.32
C VAL A 124 -10.76 -5.79 0.51
N THR A 125 -9.99 -6.76 -0.01
CA THR A 125 -9.60 -7.96 0.73
C THR A 125 -8.81 -7.61 2.00
N ILE A 126 -7.82 -6.74 1.89
CA ILE A 126 -7.04 -6.26 3.04
C ILE A 126 -7.93 -5.47 4.02
N LEU A 127 -8.85 -4.64 3.53
CA LEU A 127 -9.79 -3.92 4.37
C LEU A 127 -10.69 -4.86 5.17
N ILE A 128 -11.26 -5.87 4.54
CA ILE A 128 -12.08 -6.88 5.22
C ILE A 128 -11.25 -7.60 6.29
N GLY A 129 -10.03 -8.04 5.95
CA GLY A 129 -9.12 -8.67 6.90
C GLY A 129 -8.74 -7.74 8.06
N ALA A 130 -8.53 -6.46 7.80
CA ALA A 130 -8.25 -5.45 8.82
C ALA A 130 -9.45 -5.26 9.78
N LEU A 131 -10.67 -5.22 9.25
CA LEU A 131 -11.90 -5.09 10.04
C LEU A 131 -12.13 -6.35 10.91
N LEU A 132 -11.98 -7.54 10.34
CA LEU A 132 -12.14 -8.80 11.06
C LEU A 132 -11.10 -8.97 12.18
N SER A 133 -9.88 -8.46 11.99
CA SER A 133 -8.80 -8.50 13.00
C SER A 133 -8.78 -7.28 13.93
N ASN A 134 -9.80 -6.40 13.89
CA ASN A 134 -9.84 -5.13 14.64
C ASN A 134 -8.57 -4.27 14.44
N ASN A 135 -7.97 -4.32 13.25
CA ASN A 135 -6.82 -3.51 12.89
C ASN A 135 -7.27 -2.15 12.35
N VAL A 136 -7.78 -1.30 13.24
CA VAL A 136 -8.29 0.04 12.88
C VAL A 136 -7.28 0.89 12.09
N PRO A 137 -5.97 0.95 12.46
CA PRO A 137 -4.98 1.69 11.67
C PRO A 137 -4.91 1.27 10.21
N LEU A 138 -4.92 -0.03 9.95
CA LEU A 138 -4.86 -0.56 8.58
C LEU A 138 -6.18 -0.31 7.83
N ALA A 139 -7.33 -0.48 8.49
CA ALA A 139 -8.63 -0.17 7.89
C ALA A 139 -8.71 1.31 7.45
N LEU A 140 -8.27 2.24 8.30
CA LEU A 140 -8.25 3.68 8.00
C LEU A 140 -7.27 4.05 6.87
N ALA A 141 -6.20 3.28 6.67
CA ALA A 141 -5.28 3.47 5.56
C ALA A 141 -5.80 2.89 4.23
N THR A 142 -6.55 1.78 4.30
CA THR A 142 -7.06 1.09 3.10
C THR A 142 -8.35 1.70 2.55
N ILE A 143 -9.25 2.23 3.38
CA ILE A 143 -10.52 2.86 2.94
C ILE A 143 -10.29 3.96 1.89
N PRO A 144 -9.38 4.94 2.10
CA PRO A 144 -9.10 5.97 1.10
C PRO A 144 -8.61 5.40 -0.22
N LEU A 145 -7.78 4.35 -0.18
CA LEU A 145 -7.28 3.71 -1.40
C LEU A 145 -8.41 3.00 -2.15
N ALA A 146 -9.27 2.26 -1.45
CA ALA A 146 -10.43 1.62 -2.06
C ALA A 146 -11.35 2.64 -2.74
N GLY A 147 -11.67 3.75 -2.07
CA GLY A 147 -12.47 4.83 -2.63
C GLY A 147 -11.84 5.49 -3.85
N ALA A 148 -10.54 5.78 -3.79
CA ALA A 148 -9.80 6.37 -4.92
C ALA A 148 -9.75 5.42 -6.13
N LEU A 149 -9.50 4.12 -5.90
CA LEU A 149 -9.49 3.11 -6.96
C LEU A 149 -10.87 2.90 -7.58
N LEU A 150 -11.92 2.85 -6.75
CA LEU A 150 -13.29 2.71 -7.24
C LEU A 150 -13.71 3.91 -8.12
N GLY A 151 -13.40 5.13 -7.67
CA GLY A 151 -13.65 6.34 -8.43
C GLY A 151 -12.85 6.41 -9.73
N PHE A 152 -11.58 6.01 -9.68
CA PHE A 152 -10.71 5.98 -10.85
C PHE A 152 -11.14 4.92 -11.88
N LEU A 153 -11.56 3.73 -11.42
CA LEU A 153 -11.99 2.62 -12.27
C LEU A 153 -13.18 3.01 -13.17
N ARG A 154 -14.04 3.93 -12.73
CA ARG A 154 -15.15 4.47 -13.55
C ARG A 154 -14.67 5.03 -14.88
N TYR A 155 -13.47 5.60 -14.91
CA TYR A 155 -12.87 6.25 -16.09
C TYR A 155 -11.78 5.39 -16.75
N ASN A 156 -11.22 4.43 -16.02
CA ASN A 156 -10.17 3.54 -16.49
C ASN A 156 -10.72 2.19 -16.99
N PHE A 157 -12.02 1.90 -16.76
CA PHE A 157 -12.67 0.71 -17.32
C PHE A 157 -12.78 0.81 -18.84
N ASN A 158 -12.67 -0.35 -19.52
CA ASN A 158 -12.66 -0.40 -20.99
C ASN A 158 -13.98 0.11 -21.62
N PRO A 159 -13.96 1.03 -22.59
CA PRO A 159 -12.77 1.72 -23.11
C PRO A 159 -12.30 2.84 -22.18
N ALA A 160 -11.01 2.80 -21.77
CA ALA A 160 -10.47 3.75 -20.81
C ALA A 160 -10.36 5.16 -21.40
N SER A 161 -10.80 6.17 -20.63
CA SER A 161 -10.62 7.59 -20.93
C SER A 161 -9.42 8.21 -20.21
N ILE A 162 -8.96 7.58 -19.11
CA ILE A 162 -7.76 7.97 -18.36
C ILE A 162 -6.94 6.73 -17.98
N PHE A 163 -5.64 6.90 -17.87
CA PHE A 163 -4.69 5.83 -17.61
C PHE A 163 -3.95 6.09 -16.29
N LEU A 164 -3.51 5.00 -15.61
CA LEU A 164 -2.75 5.08 -14.37
C LEU A 164 -1.36 5.67 -14.59
N GLY A 165 -0.68 5.21 -15.64
CA GLY A 165 0.73 5.45 -15.84
C GLY A 165 1.60 4.83 -14.75
N ASP A 166 2.91 5.03 -14.85
CA ASP A 166 3.87 4.55 -13.88
C ASP A 166 3.66 5.19 -12.50
N SER A 167 3.26 6.46 -12.46
CA SER A 167 2.93 7.16 -11.22
C SER A 167 1.78 6.50 -10.44
N GLY A 168 0.76 5.99 -11.14
CA GLY A 168 -0.38 5.33 -10.52
C GLY A 168 -0.09 3.87 -10.17
N SER A 169 0.37 3.09 -11.14
CA SER A 169 0.59 1.65 -10.99
C SER A 169 1.65 1.31 -9.94
N LEU A 170 2.81 2.00 -9.95
CA LEU A 170 3.84 1.83 -8.92
C LEU A 170 3.32 2.18 -7.53
N THR A 171 2.53 3.27 -7.40
CA THR A 171 1.97 3.69 -6.11
C THR A 171 0.99 2.66 -5.57
N ILE A 172 0.09 2.12 -6.41
CA ILE A 172 -0.85 1.07 -5.99
C ILE A 172 -0.09 -0.16 -5.49
N GLY A 173 0.83 -0.70 -6.30
CA GLY A 173 1.59 -1.88 -5.96
C GLY A 173 2.41 -1.71 -4.68
N PHE A 174 3.06 -0.56 -4.52
CA PHE A 174 3.82 -0.25 -3.32
C PHE A 174 2.95 -0.17 -2.06
N LEU A 175 1.80 0.53 -2.12
CA LEU A 175 0.87 0.62 -0.99
C LEU A 175 0.29 -0.74 -0.62
N LEU A 176 -0.12 -1.55 -1.61
CA LEU A 176 -0.63 -2.89 -1.36
C LEU A 176 0.44 -3.80 -0.76
N GLY A 177 1.69 -3.68 -1.20
CA GLY A 177 2.83 -4.36 -0.59
C GLY A 177 2.99 -3.99 0.88
N CYS A 178 2.94 -2.68 1.22
CA CYS A 178 3.00 -2.18 2.59
C CYS A 178 1.83 -2.69 3.44
N PHE A 179 0.61 -2.60 2.92
CA PHE A 179 -0.59 -3.00 3.64
C PHE A 179 -0.64 -4.52 3.87
N GLY A 180 -0.16 -5.33 2.92
CA GLY A 180 -0.02 -6.77 3.08
C GLY A 180 0.91 -7.13 4.23
N VAL A 181 2.07 -6.47 4.33
CA VAL A 181 3.00 -6.67 5.46
C VAL A 181 2.38 -6.25 6.79
N LEU A 182 1.73 -5.09 6.85
CA LEU A 182 1.08 -4.58 8.07
C LEU A 182 -0.11 -5.46 8.51
N TRP A 183 -0.78 -6.12 7.57
CA TRP A 183 -1.83 -7.09 7.88
C TRP A 183 -1.24 -8.38 8.44
N SER A 184 -0.22 -8.94 7.80
CA SER A 184 0.43 -10.20 8.22
C SER A 184 1.04 -10.11 9.61
N GLN A 185 1.59 -8.97 10.00
CA GLN A 185 2.15 -8.76 11.35
C GLN A 185 1.12 -8.98 12.47
N LYS A 186 -0.16 -8.62 12.26
CA LYS A 186 -1.23 -8.87 13.23
C LYS A 186 -1.88 -10.24 13.08
N GLY A 187 -1.97 -10.75 11.86
CA GLY A 187 -2.47 -12.10 11.59
C GLY A 187 -1.65 -13.18 12.29
N ALA A 188 -0.33 -13.08 12.24
CA ALA A 188 0.58 -13.98 12.96
C ALA A 188 0.40 -13.93 14.48
N THR A 189 0.08 -12.75 15.06
CA THR A 189 -0.19 -12.60 16.49
C THR A 189 -1.50 -13.32 16.89
N ILE A 190 -2.54 -13.23 16.07
CA ILE A 190 -3.83 -13.91 16.33
C ILE A 190 -3.67 -15.42 16.24
N LEU A 191 -3.00 -15.93 15.20
CA LEU A 191 -2.72 -17.37 15.05
C LEU A 191 -1.85 -17.90 16.19
N GLY A 192 -0.84 -17.15 16.61
CA GLY A 192 0.00 -17.51 17.75
C GLY A 192 -0.74 -17.53 19.09
N MET A 193 -1.78 -16.71 19.26
CA MET A 193 -2.62 -16.71 20.47
C MET A 193 -3.70 -17.81 20.45
N THR A 194 -4.14 -18.24 19.28
CA THR A 194 -5.18 -19.28 19.15
C THR A 194 -4.61 -20.69 19.07
N ALA A 195 -3.37 -20.87 18.61
CA ALA A 195 -2.72 -22.17 18.51
C ALA A 195 -2.68 -22.96 19.85
N PRO A 196 -2.37 -22.35 21.02
CA PRO A 196 -2.41 -23.05 22.29
C PRO A 196 -3.84 -23.44 22.77
N LEU A 197 -4.89 -22.83 22.21
CA LEU A 197 -6.29 -23.10 22.53
C LEU A 197 -6.87 -24.21 21.68
N LEU A 198 -6.18 -24.63 20.62
CA LEU A 198 -6.58 -25.66 19.67
C LEU A 198 -5.77 -26.96 19.86
N ALA A 199 -4.77 -26.95 20.75
CA ALA A 199 -3.96 -28.11 21.14
C ALA A 199 -4.48 -28.74 22.45
#